data_5019a414f656d14fa9116eb59badf24a
#
_entry.id   5019a414f656d14fa9116eb59badf24a
#
_cell.length_a   1.000
_cell.length_b   1.000
_cell.length_c   1.000
_cell.angle_alpha   90.00
_cell.angle_beta   90.00
_cell.angle_gamma   90.00
#
_symmetry.space_group_name_H-M   'P 1'
#
loop_
_entity.id
_entity.type
_entity.pdbx_description
1 polymer ?
#
loop_
_entity_poly.entity_id
_entity_poly.type
_entity_poly.pdbx_seq_one_letter_code
_entity_poly.pdbx_strand_id
1 'polypeptide(L)'
;MLTGKGMFIWKIQNCHNGSVSEITRKAVSANYSHVLIKIANGIYSYNYDWEKNIDLIPPLCAALKSEGIQVWGWHYLFGDQPGQEAQKAISRIRELGVDGYVLDAEGHYKGKFASATTFMNQLTASITDIPIALSSYRYPSYHPQLPWNEFLKKVDMNMPQVYWMFANNPGAQLKQCITEFQNMKYTPPIFPTGAAFTEFGWTPTLSEVSQFMQKVKDLKLPGFNLWEWANLYNYLPAEYYRTIRDFQWDSGPTPPKDIAELFIDALNSHDPDKVKELYRTDAVHITNQRTVQGQAAVKSWFNTVFSEILPQGTFTLAGSSGEGSTRQISWTASSSAGNVQNGSDTLGLIDGKIAYHFSEFTVAK
;
A
#
# COMPACT_ATOMS: atom_id res chain seq x y z
N MET A 1 -19.21 2.66 -7.64
CA MET A 1 -18.07 2.37 -8.56
C MET A 1 -16.79 2.60 -7.78
N LEU A 2 -15.78 1.71 -7.90
CA LEU A 2 -14.50 1.87 -7.21
C LEU A 2 -13.78 3.14 -7.67
N THR A 3 -13.18 3.88 -6.74
CA THR A 3 -12.40 5.10 -7.02
C THR A 3 -11.18 5.16 -6.12
N GLY A 4 -10.20 5.98 -6.49
CA GLY A 4 -9.08 6.26 -5.61
C GLY A 4 -7.88 5.34 -5.77
N LYS A 5 -7.10 5.20 -4.70
CA LYS A 5 -5.86 4.42 -4.65
C LYS A 5 -6.09 3.08 -3.97
N GLY A 6 -5.61 1.99 -4.56
CA GLY A 6 -5.63 0.66 -3.97
C GLY A 6 -4.28 -0.04 -3.94
N MET A 7 -4.17 -1.04 -3.08
CA MET A 7 -2.95 -1.84 -2.93
C MET A 7 -3.28 -3.32 -2.86
N PHE A 8 -2.57 -4.13 -3.64
CA PHE A 8 -2.66 -5.58 -3.57
C PHE A 8 -1.87 -6.14 -2.38
N ILE A 9 -2.47 -7.09 -1.69
CA ILE A 9 -1.83 -7.96 -0.70
C ILE A 9 -1.80 -9.39 -1.24
N TRP A 10 -0.60 -9.93 -1.44
CA TRP A 10 -0.43 -11.32 -1.82
C TRP A 10 -0.47 -12.25 -0.60
N LYS A 11 0.49 -12.08 0.33
CA LYS A 11 0.59 -12.88 1.57
C LYS A 11 0.51 -11.96 2.78
N ILE A 12 -0.55 -12.10 3.58
CA ILE A 12 -0.76 -11.28 4.79
C ILE A 12 0.45 -11.40 5.75
N GLN A 13 0.99 -12.61 5.93
CA GLN A 13 2.15 -12.84 6.81
C GLN A 13 3.40 -12.06 6.41
N ASN A 14 3.55 -11.71 5.12
CA ASN A 14 4.67 -10.91 4.63
C ASN A 14 4.43 -9.40 4.78
N CYS A 15 3.22 -8.99 5.15
CA CYS A 15 2.85 -7.60 5.35
C CYS A 15 2.96 -7.27 6.84
N HIS A 16 3.99 -6.53 7.25
CA HIS A 16 4.23 -6.18 8.66
C HIS A 16 4.10 -7.39 9.62
N ASN A 17 4.69 -8.54 9.24
CA ASN A 17 4.62 -9.80 9.98
C ASN A 17 3.17 -10.28 10.26
N GLY A 18 2.22 -9.92 9.41
CA GLY A 18 0.80 -10.29 9.57
C GLY A 18 0.04 -9.43 10.60
N SER A 19 0.62 -8.34 11.10
CA SER A 19 -0.03 -7.45 12.05
C SER A 19 -1.22 -6.73 11.40
N VAL A 20 -2.44 -7.09 11.82
CA VAL A 20 -3.69 -6.49 11.34
C VAL A 20 -3.70 -4.99 11.60
N SER A 21 -3.32 -4.57 12.80
CA SER A 21 -3.31 -3.15 13.19
C SER A 21 -2.29 -2.34 12.38
N GLU A 22 -1.08 -2.85 12.13
CA GLU A 22 -0.08 -2.16 11.32
C GLU A 22 -0.49 -2.05 9.85
N ILE A 23 -1.05 -3.12 9.27
CA ILE A 23 -1.57 -3.09 7.91
C ILE A 23 -2.69 -2.04 7.81
N THR A 24 -3.65 -2.05 8.74
CA THR A 24 -4.76 -1.10 8.75
C THR A 24 -4.26 0.34 8.93
N ARG A 25 -3.38 0.58 9.89
CA ARG A 25 -2.77 1.89 10.12
C ARG A 25 -2.05 2.42 8.87
N LYS A 26 -1.28 1.59 8.19
CA LYS A 26 -0.58 1.95 6.95
C LYS A 26 -1.55 2.22 5.79
N ALA A 27 -2.64 1.46 5.69
CA ALA A 27 -3.68 1.69 4.69
C ALA A 27 -4.37 3.05 4.89
N VAL A 28 -4.75 3.37 6.12
CA VAL A 28 -5.33 4.67 6.51
C VAL A 28 -4.34 5.80 6.21
N SER A 29 -3.10 5.68 6.69
CA SER A 29 -2.06 6.71 6.48
C SER A 29 -1.75 6.95 5.00
N ALA A 30 -1.84 5.91 4.16
CA ALA A 30 -1.65 6.04 2.71
C ALA A 30 -2.90 6.57 1.98
N ASN A 31 -4.00 6.79 2.69
CA ASN A 31 -5.30 7.15 2.10
C ASN A 31 -5.71 6.17 1.00
N TYR A 32 -5.56 4.86 1.26
CA TYR A 32 -6.10 3.85 0.37
C TYR A 32 -7.61 3.80 0.50
N SER A 33 -8.31 3.90 -0.62
CA SER A 33 -9.76 3.71 -0.68
C SER A 33 -10.16 2.24 -0.60
N HIS A 34 -9.22 1.36 -0.98
CA HIS A 34 -9.45 -0.08 -0.99
C HIS A 34 -8.14 -0.87 -0.90
N VAL A 35 -8.26 -2.11 -0.43
CA VAL A 35 -7.17 -3.10 -0.39
C VAL A 35 -7.67 -4.39 -1.05
N LEU A 36 -6.82 -4.99 -1.89
CA LEU A 36 -7.14 -6.21 -2.63
C LEU A 36 -6.34 -7.38 -2.02
N ILE A 37 -7.02 -8.30 -1.35
CA ILE A 37 -6.39 -9.40 -0.60
C ILE A 37 -6.54 -10.70 -1.39
N LYS A 38 -5.46 -11.50 -1.53
CA LYS A 38 -5.56 -12.84 -2.14
C LYS A 38 -6.41 -13.77 -1.26
N ILE A 39 -7.58 -14.15 -1.77
CA ILE A 39 -8.53 -15.00 -1.03
C ILE A 39 -8.48 -16.47 -1.46
N ALA A 40 -8.03 -16.72 -2.71
CA ALA A 40 -7.92 -18.08 -3.23
C ALA A 40 -6.85 -18.22 -4.32
N ASN A 41 -6.42 -19.45 -4.58
CA ASN A 41 -5.50 -19.84 -5.62
C ASN A 41 -5.99 -21.17 -6.23
N GLY A 42 -6.56 -21.11 -7.44
CA GLY A 42 -7.28 -22.23 -8.03
C GLY A 42 -8.43 -22.70 -7.10
N ILE A 43 -8.43 -23.95 -6.74
CA ILE A 43 -9.47 -24.55 -5.89
C ILE A 43 -9.20 -24.41 -4.38
N TYR A 44 -8.10 -23.78 -4.00
CA TYR A 44 -7.66 -23.69 -2.59
C TYR A 44 -7.85 -22.28 -2.02
N SER A 45 -8.27 -22.20 -0.75
CA SER A 45 -8.24 -20.95 0.01
C SER A 45 -6.80 -20.46 0.16
N TYR A 46 -6.61 -19.14 0.17
CA TYR A 46 -5.29 -18.51 0.34
C TYR A 46 -5.30 -17.63 1.59
N ASN A 47 -4.11 -17.24 2.09
CA ASN A 47 -3.95 -16.57 3.38
C ASN A 47 -4.61 -17.33 4.53
N TYR A 48 -4.46 -18.65 4.50
CA TYR A 48 -4.96 -19.60 5.48
C TYR A 48 -3.78 -20.35 6.11
N ASP A 49 -3.65 -20.30 7.43
CA ASP A 49 -2.68 -21.08 8.18
C ASP A 49 -3.24 -22.51 8.40
N TRP A 50 -2.81 -23.42 7.54
CA TRP A 50 -3.29 -24.80 7.56
C TRP A 50 -2.82 -25.61 8.77
N GLU A 51 -1.70 -25.22 9.38
CA GLU A 51 -1.17 -25.91 10.58
C GLU A 51 -2.03 -25.57 11.82
N LYS A 52 -2.44 -24.30 11.92
CA LYS A 52 -3.26 -23.81 13.03
C LYS A 52 -4.75 -23.82 12.74
N ASN A 53 -5.13 -24.14 11.50
CA ASN A 53 -6.51 -24.05 11.00
C ASN A 53 -7.12 -22.64 11.19
N ILE A 54 -6.36 -21.60 10.84
CA ILE A 54 -6.74 -20.19 11.03
C ILE A 54 -6.82 -19.48 9.68
N ASP A 55 -7.96 -18.87 9.39
CA ASP A 55 -8.10 -17.92 8.27
C ASP A 55 -7.59 -16.54 8.71
N LEU A 56 -6.56 -16.02 8.03
CA LEU A 56 -5.92 -14.75 8.37
C LEU A 56 -6.69 -13.54 7.81
N ILE A 57 -7.66 -13.76 6.92
CA ILE A 57 -8.35 -12.67 6.21
C ILE A 57 -9.46 -12.00 7.04
N PRO A 58 -10.35 -12.74 7.75
CA PRO A 58 -11.47 -12.12 8.43
C PRO A 58 -11.12 -10.99 9.41
N PRO A 59 -10.08 -11.11 10.28
CA PRO A 59 -9.73 -10.02 11.19
C PRO A 59 -9.21 -8.79 10.43
N LEU A 60 -8.46 -8.98 9.32
CA LEU A 60 -7.99 -7.87 8.50
C LEU A 60 -9.13 -7.18 7.74
N CYS A 61 -10.08 -7.97 7.19
CA CYS A 61 -11.29 -7.42 6.57
C CYS A 61 -12.08 -6.53 7.54
N ALA A 62 -12.32 -7.02 8.77
CA ALA A 62 -13.05 -6.28 9.78
C ALA A 62 -12.35 -4.96 10.14
N ALA A 63 -11.03 -4.99 10.36
CA ALA A 63 -10.26 -3.81 10.70
C ALA A 63 -10.21 -2.77 9.58
N LEU A 64 -9.99 -3.18 8.32
CA LEU A 64 -9.99 -2.25 7.18
C LEU A 64 -11.37 -1.62 6.96
N LYS A 65 -12.44 -2.41 7.05
CA LYS A 65 -13.82 -1.92 6.89
C LYS A 65 -14.24 -0.95 8.00
N SER A 66 -13.77 -1.15 9.24
CA SER A 66 -14.05 -0.21 10.33
C SER A 66 -13.45 1.18 10.09
N GLU A 67 -12.39 1.26 9.27
CA GLU A 67 -11.78 2.51 8.83
C GLU A 67 -12.36 3.04 7.49
N GLY A 68 -13.44 2.45 6.99
CA GLY A 68 -14.08 2.85 5.74
C GLY A 68 -13.32 2.43 4.47
N ILE A 69 -12.34 1.55 4.59
CA ILE A 69 -11.53 1.04 3.46
C ILE A 69 -12.24 -0.19 2.88
N GLN A 70 -12.54 -0.15 1.58
CA GLN A 70 -13.14 -1.31 0.90
C GLN A 70 -12.16 -2.48 0.84
N VAL A 71 -12.65 -3.70 1.02
CA VAL A 71 -11.85 -4.92 0.90
C VAL A 71 -12.31 -5.71 -0.31
N TRP A 72 -11.43 -5.85 -1.29
CA TRP A 72 -11.63 -6.66 -2.48
C TRP A 72 -10.88 -7.98 -2.36
N GLY A 73 -11.53 -9.09 -2.73
CA GLY A 73 -10.89 -10.40 -2.76
C GLY A 73 -10.32 -10.70 -4.15
N TRP A 74 -9.04 -11.05 -4.29
CA TRP A 74 -8.50 -11.51 -5.58
C TRP A 74 -8.11 -12.99 -5.56
N HIS A 75 -8.23 -13.62 -6.73
CA HIS A 75 -8.14 -15.06 -6.90
C HIS A 75 -7.39 -15.41 -8.19
N TYR A 76 -6.22 -16.04 -8.08
CA TYR A 76 -5.48 -16.54 -9.22
C TYR A 76 -6.12 -17.82 -9.78
N LEU A 77 -6.44 -17.81 -11.08
CA LEU A 77 -7.16 -18.88 -11.76
C LEU A 77 -6.25 -19.68 -12.70
N PHE A 78 -6.37 -20.99 -12.66
CA PHE A 78 -5.66 -21.90 -13.56
C PHE A 78 -6.52 -22.33 -14.76
N GLY A 79 -7.84 -22.39 -14.60
CA GLY A 79 -8.78 -22.83 -15.63
C GLY A 79 -8.77 -24.33 -15.90
N ASP A 80 -8.12 -25.13 -15.04
CA ASP A 80 -8.09 -26.59 -15.17
C ASP A 80 -9.36 -27.23 -14.59
N GLN A 81 -9.93 -26.63 -13.57
CA GLN A 81 -11.14 -27.06 -12.90
C GLN A 81 -12.14 -25.89 -12.74
N PRO A 82 -12.62 -25.29 -13.84
CA PRO A 82 -13.33 -24.01 -13.83
C PRO A 82 -14.58 -24.00 -12.96
N GLY A 83 -15.31 -25.13 -12.87
CA GLY A 83 -16.45 -25.26 -11.98
C GLY A 83 -16.09 -25.25 -10.50
N GLN A 84 -15.00 -25.92 -10.11
CA GLN A 84 -14.52 -25.94 -8.74
C GLN A 84 -13.85 -24.61 -8.36
N GLU A 85 -13.13 -23.98 -9.28
CA GLU A 85 -12.58 -22.63 -9.09
C GLU A 85 -13.70 -21.61 -8.87
N ALA A 86 -14.80 -21.69 -9.64
CA ALA A 86 -15.96 -20.84 -9.45
C ALA A 86 -16.65 -21.09 -8.10
N GLN A 87 -16.82 -22.34 -7.68
CA GLN A 87 -17.34 -22.68 -6.34
C GLN A 87 -16.46 -22.11 -5.23
N LYS A 88 -15.12 -22.23 -5.38
CA LYS A 88 -14.17 -21.65 -4.43
C LYS A 88 -14.30 -20.12 -4.36
N ALA A 89 -14.38 -19.45 -5.50
CA ALA A 89 -14.62 -18.00 -5.55
C ALA A 89 -15.91 -17.62 -4.81
N ILE A 90 -17.02 -18.27 -5.13
CA ILE A 90 -18.35 -17.99 -4.52
C ILE A 90 -18.31 -18.20 -3.01
N SER A 91 -17.75 -19.34 -2.53
CA SER A 91 -17.66 -19.59 -1.09
C SER A 91 -16.84 -18.54 -0.38
N ARG A 92 -15.63 -18.21 -0.91
CA ARG A 92 -14.75 -17.21 -0.29
C ARG A 92 -15.34 -15.80 -0.28
N ILE A 93 -16.03 -15.40 -1.35
CA ILE A 93 -16.75 -14.12 -1.42
C ILE A 93 -17.78 -14.04 -0.29
N ARG A 94 -18.60 -15.08 -0.13
CA ARG A 94 -19.67 -15.11 0.88
C ARG A 94 -19.15 -15.22 2.31
N GLU A 95 -18.14 -16.08 2.55
CA GLU A 95 -17.50 -16.26 3.85
C GLU A 95 -16.84 -14.98 4.37
N LEU A 96 -16.16 -14.24 3.49
CA LEU A 96 -15.39 -13.06 3.85
C LEU A 96 -16.19 -11.75 3.77
N GLY A 97 -17.33 -11.75 3.07
CA GLY A 97 -18.15 -10.56 2.87
C GLY A 97 -17.39 -9.42 2.20
N VAL A 98 -16.54 -9.72 1.21
CA VAL A 98 -15.75 -8.71 0.49
C VAL A 98 -16.64 -7.75 -0.30
N ASP A 99 -16.15 -6.53 -0.56
CA ASP A 99 -16.88 -5.46 -1.24
C ASP A 99 -16.78 -5.55 -2.77
N GLY A 100 -15.89 -6.40 -3.27
CA GLY A 100 -15.69 -6.70 -4.69
C GLY A 100 -14.80 -7.92 -4.88
N TYR A 101 -14.81 -8.47 -6.09
CA TYR A 101 -14.03 -9.63 -6.44
C TYR A 101 -13.19 -9.41 -7.69
N VAL A 102 -11.94 -9.87 -7.68
CA VAL A 102 -11.01 -9.79 -8.81
C VAL A 102 -10.61 -11.20 -9.23
N LEU A 103 -10.96 -11.60 -10.43
CA LEU A 103 -10.38 -12.78 -11.06
C LEU A 103 -9.04 -12.40 -11.70
N ASP A 104 -8.00 -13.17 -11.41
CA ASP A 104 -6.66 -12.99 -11.95
C ASP A 104 -6.36 -14.16 -12.90
N ALA A 105 -6.47 -13.89 -14.22
CA ALA A 105 -6.35 -14.89 -15.27
C ALA A 105 -5.19 -14.54 -16.21
N GLU A 106 -4.16 -15.39 -16.20
CA GLU A 106 -2.93 -15.15 -16.93
C GLU A 106 -2.54 -16.33 -17.82
N GLY A 107 -1.23 -16.63 -17.91
CA GLY A 107 -0.65 -17.64 -18.79
C GLY A 107 -1.32 -19.01 -18.75
N HIS A 108 -1.76 -19.46 -17.57
CA HIS A 108 -2.45 -20.73 -17.41
C HIS A 108 -3.82 -20.79 -18.11
N TYR A 109 -4.42 -19.63 -18.34
CA TYR A 109 -5.74 -19.54 -19.01
C TYR A 109 -5.65 -19.48 -20.54
N LYS A 110 -4.44 -19.37 -21.13
CA LYS A 110 -4.27 -19.34 -22.58
C LYS A 110 -4.87 -20.57 -23.26
N GLY A 111 -5.73 -20.36 -24.26
CA GLY A 111 -6.43 -21.40 -24.99
C GLY A 111 -7.66 -22.01 -24.29
N LYS A 112 -7.97 -21.60 -23.05
CA LYS A 112 -9.04 -22.21 -22.25
C LYS A 112 -10.37 -21.44 -22.34
N PHE A 113 -10.88 -21.19 -23.53
CA PHE A 113 -12.11 -20.41 -23.79
C PHE A 113 -13.36 -21.06 -23.15
N ALA A 114 -13.51 -22.38 -23.25
CA ALA A 114 -14.64 -23.10 -22.64
C ALA A 114 -14.57 -23.02 -21.09
N SER A 115 -13.36 -23.13 -20.52
CA SER A 115 -13.16 -22.97 -19.07
C SER A 115 -13.55 -21.58 -18.59
N ALA A 116 -13.14 -20.53 -19.31
CA ALA A 116 -13.52 -19.14 -18.99
C ALA A 116 -15.04 -18.95 -19.03
N THR A 117 -15.68 -19.49 -20.06
CA THR A 117 -17.16 -19.46 -20.19
C THR A 117 -17.83 -20.16 -19.00
N THR A 118 -17.36 -21.34 -18.63
CA THR A 118 -17.91 -22.14 -17.51
C THR A 118 -17.75 -21.40 -16.19
N PHE A 119 -16.52 -20.93 -15.90
CA PHE A 119 -16.22 -20.17 -14.68
C PHE A 119 -17.10 -18.93 -14.56
N MET A 120 -17.12 -18.09 -15.61
CA MET A 120 -17.87 -16.84 -15.59
C MET A 120 -19.39 -17.04 -15.51
N ASN A 121 -19.93 -18.07 -16.19
CA ASN A 121 -21.35 -18.36 -16.09
C ASN A 121 -21.76 -18.74 -14.66
N GLN A 122 -20.99 -19.60 -14.01
CA GLN A 122 -21.27 -20.05 -12.66
C GLN A 122 -21.08 -18.94 -11.64
N LEU A 123 -19.98 -18.15 -11.75
CA LEU A 123 -19.70 -17.03 -10.88
C LEU A 123 -20.82 -15.98 -10.93
N THR A 124 -21.15 -15.49 -12.14
CA THR A 124 -22.14 -14.39 -12.30
C THR A 124 -23.59 -14.82 -12.09
N ALA A 125 -23.89 -16.11 -12.12
CA ALA A 125 -25.20 -16.62 -11.69
C ALA A 125 -25.39 -16.59 -10.16
N SER A 126 -24.29 -16.64 -9.41
CA SER A 126 -24.31 -16.73 -7.94
C SER A 126 -23.93 -15.41 -7.24
N ILE A 127 -23.11 -14.60 -7.87
CA ILE A 127 -22.62 -13.31 -7.36
C ILE A 127 -23.19 -12.20 -8.24
N THR A 128 -24.20 -11.50 -7.70
CA THR A 128 -24.92 -10.41 -8.39
C THR A 128 -24.97 -9.12 -7.59
N ASP A 129 -24.44 -9.14 -6.38
CA ASP A 129 -24.56 -8.10 -5.35
C ASP A 129 -23.26 -7.33 -5.10
N ILE A 130 -22.14 -7.78 -5.65
CA ILE A 130 -20.87 -7.08 -5.60
C ILE A 130 -20.23 -6.99 -6.99
N PRO A 131 -19.40 -5.97 -7.27
CA PRO A 131 -18.72 -5.84 -8.55
C PRO A 131 -17.64 -6.92 -8.74
N ILE A 132 -17.47 -7.34 -9.98
CA ILE A 132 -16.48 -8.31 -10.43
C ILE A 132 -15.49 -7.61 -11.37
N ALA A 133 -14.20 -7.80 -11.17
CA ALA A 133 -13.14 -7.26 -12.01
C ALA A 133 -12.23 -8.35 -12.59
N LEU A 134 -11.66 -8.09 -13.78
CA LEU A 134 -10.60 -8.91 -14.38
C LEU A 134 -9.24 -8.26 -14.10
N SER A 135 -8.30 -8.98 -13.48
CA SER A 135 -6.87 -8.67 -13.51
C SER A 135 -6.18 -9.58 -14.52
N SER A 136 -5.37 -9.01 -15.42
CA SER A 136 -4.61 -9.76 -16.42
C SER A 136 -3.57 -8.86 -17.09
N TYR A 137 -2.90 -9.35 -18.13
CA TYR A 137 -1.89 -8.63 -18.89
C TYR A 137 -2.37 -7.28 -19.45
N ARG A 138 -1.42 -6.34 -19.59
CA ARG A 138 -1.70 -4.98 -20.08
C ARG A 138 -2.07 -4.88 -21.56
N TYR A 139 -1.62 -5.82 -22.40
CA TYR A 139 -1.79 -5.76 -23.83
C TYR A 139 -2.46 -7.03 -24.40
N PRO A 140 -3.75 -6.98 -24.73
CA PRO A 140 -4.43 -8.09 -25.38
C PRO A 140 -3.73 -8.60 -26.65
N SER A 141 -3.15 -7.70 -27.45
CA SER A 141 -2.46 -8.05 -28.71
C SER A 141 -1.24 -8.97 -28.50
N TYR A 142 -0.59 -8.91 -27.33
CA TYR A 142 0.55 -9.79 -27.00
C TYR A 142 0.11 -11.16 -26.48
N HIS A 143 -1.16 -11.28 -26.11
CA HIS A 143 -1.74 -12.49 -25.52
C HIS A 143 -3.09 -12.86 -26.16
N PRO A 144 -3.15 -13.01 -27.50
CA PRO A 144 -4.42 -13.27 -28.21
C PRO A 144 -5.06 -14.61 -27.84
N GLN A 145 -4.29 -15.53 -27.23
CA GLN A 145 -4.80 -16.84 -26.78
C GLN A 145 -5.61 -16.76 -25.48
N LEU A 146 -5.57 -15.61 -24.77
CA LEU A 146 -6.38 -15.42 -23.57
C LEU A 146 -7.86 -15.25 -23.96
N PRO A 147 -8.79 -15.85 -23.22
CA PRO A 147 -10.23 -15.73 -23.51
C PRO A 147 -10.79 -14.36 -23.09
N TRP A 148 -10.24 -13.30 -23.66
CA TRP A 148 -10.56 -11.92 -23.32
C TRP A 148 -12.05 -11.61 -23.37
N ASN A 149 -12.72 -12.03 -24.46
CA ASN A 149 -14.14 -11.72 -24.63
C ASN A 149 -15.04 -12.47 -23.65
N GLU A 150 -14.65 -13.68 -23.25
CA GLU A 150 -15.37 -14.49 -22.27
C GLU A 150 -15.36 -13.84 -20.90
N PHE A 151 -14.25 -13.20 -20.53
CA PHE A 151 -14.12 -12.43 -19.30
C PHE A 151 -14.75 -11.05 -19.41
N LEU A 152 -14.29 -10.23 -20.38
CA LEU A 152 -14.64 -8.81 -20.46
C LEU A 152 -16.14 -8.53 -20.62
N LYS A 153 -16.91 -9.45 -21.23
CA LYS A 153 -18.37 -9.31 -21.37
C LYS A 153 -19.14 -9.47 -20.07
N LYS A 154 -18.48 -9.97 -19.00
CA LYS A 154 -19.16 -10.36 -17.76
C LYS A 154 -18.55 -9.75 -16.50
N VAL A 155 -17.57 -8.89 -16.63
CA VAL A 155 -16.98 -8.14 -15.53
C VAL A 155 -17.46 -6.69 -15.56
N ASP A 156 -17.55 -6.08 -14.40
CA ASP A 156 -17.93 -4.68 -14.23
C ASP A 156 -16.74 -3.74 -14.45
N MET A 157 -15.50 -4.28 -14.40
CA MET A 157 -14.28 -3.50 -14.41
C MET A 157 -13.10 -4.34 -14.93
N ASN A 158 -12.14 -3.68 -15.59
CA ASN A 158 -10.89 -4.28 -16.04
C ASN A 158 -9.70 -3.64 -15.32
N MET A 159 -8.88 -4.45 -14.65
CA MET A 159 -7.70 -4.05 -13.86
C MET A 159 -6.40 -4.55 -14.53
N PRO A 160 -6.02 -4.05 -15.72
CA PRO A 160 -4.83 -4.53 -16.41
C PRO A 160 -3.56 -4.23 -15.63
N GLN A 161 -2.61 -5.17 -15.66
CA GLN A 161 -1.30 -5.10 -15.00
C GLN A 161 -0.34 -4.27 -15.85
N VAL A 162 -0.38 -2.94 -15.68
CA VAL A 162 0.46 -1.98 -16.43
C VAL A 162 1.83 -1.86 -15.77
N TYR A 163 2.62 -2.94 -15.83
CA TYR A 163 3.99 -2.95 -15.34
C TYR A 163 4.94 -2.54 -16.48
N TRP A 164 5.61 -1.39 -16.34
CA TRP A 164 6.53 -0.80 -17.34
C TRP A 164 7.95 -1.32 -17.21
N MET A 165 8.12 -2.58 -16.79
CA MET A 165 9.43 -3.19 -16.59
C MET A 165 10.33 -3.01 -17.80
N PHE A 166 11.55 -2.52 -17.54
CA PHE A 166 12.60 -2.24 -18.53
C PHE A 166 12.26 -1.22 -19.63
N ALA A 167 11.07 -0.60 -19.60
CA ALA A 167 10.62 0.35 -20.61
C ALA A 167 10.71 1.83 -20.17
N ASN A 168 10.76 2.10 -18.86
CA ASN A 168 10.92 3.42 -18.23
C ASN A 168 9.92 4.50 -18.72
N ASN A 169 8.74 4.11 -19.16
CA ASN A 169 7.74 4.99 -19.77
C ASN A 169 6.30 4.68 -19.33
N PRO A 170 5.98 4.74 -18.02
CA PRO A 170 4.69 4.28 -17.47
C PRO A 170 3.47 4.94 -18.13
N GLY A 171 3.56 6.22 -18.45
CA GLY A 171 2.48 6.96 -19.10
C GLY A 171 2.19 6.48 -20.52
N ALA A 172 3.21 6.13 -21.32
CA ALA A 172 3.04 5.57 -22.65
C ALA A 172 2.46 4.16 -22.60
N GLN A 173 2.95 3.31 -21.69
CA GLN A 173 2.43 1.97 -21.45
C GLN A 173 0.95 1.99 -21.08
N LEU A 174 0.55 2.90 -20.19
CA LEU A 174 -0.86 3.06 -19.81
C LEU A 174 -1.72 3.51 -20.99
N LYS A 175 -1.26 4.48 -21.78
CA LYS A 175 -2.00 4.94 -22.98
C LYS A 175 -2.21 3.82 -23.99
N GLN A 176 -1.16 3.06 -24.30
CA GLN A 176 -1.26 1.90 -25.20
C GLN A 176 -2.25 0.85 -24.66
N CYS A 177 -2.15 0.52 -23.35
CA CYS A 177 -3.06 -0.40 -22.69
C CYS A 177 -4.52 0.01 -22.88
N ILE A 178 -4.85 1.27 -22.60
CA ILE A 178 -6.21 1.81 -22.76
C ILE A 178 -6.66 1.70 -24.22
N THR A 179 -5.82 2.10 -25.17
CA THR A 179 -6.14 2.05 -26.61
C THR A 179 -6.42 0.61 -27.07
N GLU A 180 -5.63 -0.37 -26.63
CA GLU A 180 -5.86 -1.77 -27.00
C GLU A 180 -7.18 -2.30 -26.43
N PHE A 181 -7.49 -2.02 -25.16
CA PHE A 181 -8.76 -2.46 -24.56
C PHE A 181 -9.97 -1.73 -25.15
N GLN A 182 -9.84 -0.45 -25.54
CA GLN A 182 -10.90 0.30 -26.23
C GLN A 182 -11.26 -0.30 -27.62
N ASN A 183 -10.31 -1.01 -28.23
CA ASN A 183 -10.52 -1.71 -29.51
C ASN A 183 -11.08 -3.13 -29.34
N MET A 184 -11.27 -3.60 -28.12
CA MET A 184 -11.88 -4.91 -27.85
C MET A 184 -13.40 -4.86 -28.06
N LYS A 185 -14.01 -6.04 -28.25
CA LYS A 185 -15.47 -6.16 -28.41
C LYS A 185 -16.26 -5.69 -27.17
N TYR A 186 -15.70 -5.90 -26.00
CA TYR A 186 -16.28 -5.52 -24.71
C TYR A 186 -15.29 -4.64 -23.96
N THR A 187 -15.74 -3.49 -23.49
CA THR A 187 -14.88 -2.41 -22.97
C THR A 187 -15.34 -1.95 -21.58
N PRO A 188 -15.28 -2.83 -20.56
CA PRO A 188 -15.57 -2.40 -19.19
C PRO A 188 -14.60 -1.30 -18.77
N PRO A 189 -14.99 -0.41 -17.82
CA PRO A 189 -14.14 0.65 -17.30
C PRO A 189 -12.77 0.12 -16.86
N ILE A 190 -11.71 0.87 -17.19
CA ILE A 190 -10.33 0.50 -16.86
C ILE A 190 -9.95 1.07 -15.50
N PHE A 191 -9.39 0.21 -14.64
CA PHE A 191 -8.83 0.54 -13.33
C PHE A 191 -7.42 -0.08 -13.25
N PRO A 192 -6.36 0.59 -13.75
CA PRO A 192 -5.08 -0.03 -14.00
C PRO A 192 -4.32 -0.37 -12.72
N THR A 193 -3.50 -1.41 -12.76
CA THR A 193 -2.55 -1.78 -11.71
C THR A 193 -1.13 -1.41 -12.13
N GLY A 194 -0.50 -0.50 -11.39
CA GLY A 194 0.89 -0.07 -11.57
C GLY A 194 1.88 -0.85 -10.72
N ALA A 195 3.17 -0.60 -10.95
CA ALA A 195 4.25 -1.29 -10.27
C ALA A 195 4.70 -0.56 -8.99
N ALA A 196 4.74 -1.29 -7.87
CA ALA A 196 5.41 -0.91 -6.62
C ALA A 196 6.22 -2.11 -6.09
N PHE A 197 7.08 -2.69 -6.95
CA PHE A 197 7.84 -3.89 -6.65
C PHE A 197 9.20 -3.88 -7.33
N THR A 198 10.10 -4.74 -6.85
CA THR A 198 11.38 -5.05 -7.49
C THR A 198 11.38 -6.50 -7.94
N GLU A 199 11.77 -6.75 -9.19
CA GLU A 199 11.81 -8.09 -9.75
C GLU A 199 12.80 -8.16 -10.92
N PHE A 200 13.50 -9.29 -11.10
CA PHE A 200 14.48 -9.53 -12.17
C PHE A 200 15.55 -8.43 -12.32
N GLY A 201 15.97 -7.81 -11.22
CA GLY A 201 16.94 -6.71 -11.22
C GLY A 201 16.38 -5.36 -11.70
N TRP A 202 15.07 -5.27 -11.90
CA TRP A 202 14.39 -4.02 -12.21
C TRP A 202 13.63 -3.49 -11.00
N THR A 203 13.66 -2.18 -10.83
CA THR A 203 12.87 -1.44 -9.85
C THR A 203 12.36 -0.16 -10.51
N PRO A 204 11.06 0.20 -10.42
CA PRO A 204 10.60 1.47 -10.94
C PRO A 204 11.27 2.61 -10.17
N THR A 205 11.61 3.70 -10.81
CA THR A 205 12.06 4.90 -10.10
C THR A 205 10.89 5.62 -9.42
N LEU A 206 11.17 6.42 -8.39
CA LEU A 206 10.15 7.27 -7.74
C LEU A 206 9.42 8.17 -8.74
N SER A 207 10.17 8.71 -9.70
CA SER A 207 9.61 9.54 -10.78
C SER A 207 8.63 8.75 -11.65
N GLU A 208 8.95 7.51 -11.99
CA GLU A 208 8.07 6.65 -12.80
C GLU A 208 6.78 6.30 -12.06
N VAL A 209 6.86 5.97 -10.77
CA VAL A 209 5.66 5.73 -9.94
C VAL A 209 4.78 6.97 -9.91
N SER A 210 5.36 8.15 -9.67
CA SER A 210 4.64 9.43 -9.70
C SER A 210 4.01 9.71 -11.07
N GLN A 211 4.75 9.46 -12.17
CA GLN A 211 4.26 9.64 -13.54
C GLN A 211 3.09 8.70 -13.86
N PHE A 212 3.14 7.44 -13.39
CA PHE A 212 2.02 6.51 -13.55
C PHE A 212 0.77 7.05 -12.87
N MET A 213 0.85 7.37 -11.57
CA MET A 213 -0.27 7.87 -10.78
C MET A 213 -0.86 9.17 -11.37
N GLN A 214 0.00 10.11 -11.76
CA GLN A 214 -0.42 11.36 -12.40
C GLN A 214 -1.09 11.09 -13.74
N LYS A 215 -0.56 10.15 -14.52
CA LYS A 215 -1.12 9.81 -15.83
C LYS A 215 -2.50 9.19 -15.73
N VAL A 216 -2.78 8.36 -14.71
CA VAL A 216 -4.12 7.84 -14.41
C VAL A 216 -5.09 8.99 -14.16
N LYS A 217 -4.68 9.98 -13.36
CA LYS A 217 -5.47 11.18 -13.05
C LYS A 217 -5.73 12.05 -14.28
N ASP A 218 -4.70 12.31 -15.11
CA ASP A 218 -4.79 13.10 -16.35
C ASP A 218 -5.75 12.47 -17.36
N LEU A 219 -5.79 11.14 -17.41
CA LEU A 219 -6.70 10.39 -18.28
C LEU A 219 -8.10 10.24 -17.70
N LYS A 220 -8.37 10.85 -16.54
CA LYS A 220 -9.67 10.83 -15.84
C LYS A 220 -10.18 9.40 -15.57
N LEU A 221 -9.29 8.47 -15.34
CA LEU A 221 -9.66 7.13 -14.90
C LEU A 221 -10.19 7.20 -13.46
N PRO A 222 -11.03 6.26 -13.01
CA PRO A 222 -11.65 6.32 -11.68
C PRO A 222 -10.66 6.10 -10.53
N GLY A 223 -9.51 5.48 -10.80
CA GLY A 223 -8.48 5.18 -9.81
C GLY A 223 -7.43 4.24 -10.34
N PHE A 224 -6.61 3.71 -9.44
CA PHE A 224 -5.57 2.74 -9.74
C PHE A 224 -5.27 1.83 -8.56
N ASN A 225 -4.68 0.67 -8.87
CA ASN A 225 -4.06 -0.22 -7.90
C ASN A 225 -2.54 -0.17 -8.05
N LEU A 226 -1.83 -0.63 -7.02
CA LEU A 226 -0.41 -0.91 -7.07
C LEU A 226 -0.15 -2.37 -6.65
N TRP A 227 0.75 -3.03 -7.33
CA TRP A 227 1.29 -4.33 -6.99
C TRP A 227 2.68 -4.13 -6.41
N GLU A 228 3.09 -4.56 -5.22
CA GLU A 228 2.22 -5.11 -4.18
C GLU A 228 2.76 -4.72 -2.77
N TRP A 229 1.98 -4.93 -1.73
CA TRP A 229 2.22 -4.45 -0.37
C TRP A 229 3.57 -4.86 0.22
N ALA A 230 3.87 -6.18 0.24
CA ALA A 230 5.10 -6.65 0.87
C ALA A 230 6.36 -6.13 0.16
N ASN A 231 6.32 -6.00 -1.17
CA ASN A 231 7.41 -5.39 -1.91
C ASN A 231 7.61 -3.92 -1.54
N LEU A 232 6.51 -3.15 -1.52
CA LEU A 232 6.57 -1.73 -1.18
C LEU A 232 7.19 -1.48 0.21
N TYR A 233 6.81 -2.28 1.21
CA TYR A 233 7.21 -1.99 2.59
C TYR A 233 8.47 -2.72 3.04
N ASN A 234 8.83 -3.85 2.42
CA ASN A 234 9.96 -4.67 2.88
C ASN A 234 11.21 -4.53 1.99
N TYR A 235 11.03 -4.18 0.69
CA TYR A 235 12.12 -4.22 -0.28
C TYR A 235 12.39 -2.88 -0.95
N LEU A 236 11.39 -2.00 -1.06
CA LEU A 236 11.58 -0.67 -1.61
C LEU A 236 11.96 0.34 -0.50
N PRO A 237 12.78 1.36 -0.79
CA PRO A 237 13.05 2.46 0.13
C PRO A 237 11.76 3.16 0.60
N ALA A 238 11.75 3.68 1.81
CA ALA A 238 10.58 4.31 2.44
C ALA A 238 10.02 5.51 1.64
N GLU A 239 10.83 6.10 0.76
CA GLU A 239 10.44 7.16 -0.16
C GLU A 239 9.30 6.75 -1.10
N TYR A 240 9.26 5.47 -1.51
CA TYR A 240 8.19 4.95 -2.36
C TYR A 240 6.84 5.00 -1.65
N TYR A 241 6.81 4.54 -0.39
CA TYR A 241 5.61 4.67 0.43
C TYR A 241 5.20 6.15 0.58
N ARG A 242 6.14 7.04 0.93
CA ARG A 242 5.85 8.47 1.07
C ARG A 242 5.30 9.06 -0.22
N THR A 243 5.89 8.75 -1.37
CA THR A 243 5.42 9.21 -2.68
C THR A 243 3.99 8.77 -2.97
N ILE A 244 3.65 7.50 -2.67
CA ILE A 244 2.30 6.96 -2.88
C ILE A 244 1.31 7.56 -1.86
N ARG A 245 1.70 7.67 -0.61
CA ARG A 245 0.89 8.27 0.45
C ARG A 245 0.52 9.71 0.12
N ASP A 246 1.51 10.51 -0.24
CA ASP A 246 1.35 11.95 -0.45
C ASP A 246 0.68 12.30 -1.78
N PHE A 247 0.54 11.32 -2.68
CA PHE A 247 -0.18 11.52 -3.92
C PHE A 247 -1.68 11.74 -3.65
N GLN A 248 -2.15 12.95 -3.93
CA GLN A 248 -3.55 13.33 -3.74
C GLN A 248 -4.39 12.85 -4.94
N TRP A 249 -5.27 11.86 -4.66
CA TRP A 249 -6.22 11.39 -5.68
C TRP A 249 -7.42 12.36 -5.80
N ASP A 250 -8.04 12.65 -4.68
CA ASP A 250 -9.12 13.62 -4.57
C ASP A 250 -8.64 14.86 -3.81
N SER A 251 -9.35 15.98 -3.97
CA SER A 251 -9.09 17.23 -3.24
C SER A 251 -9.53 17.18 -1.76
N GLY A 252 -9.71 15.98 -1.21
CA GLY A 252 -9.99 15.76 0.21
C GLY A 252 -8.80 16.11 1.10
N PRO A 253 -9.01 16.25 2.41
CA PRO A 253 -7.93 16.54 3.34
C PRO A 253 -6.86 15.43 3.29
N THR A 254 -5.59 15.84 3.26
CA THR A 254 -4.46 14.92 3.39
C THR A 254 -4.63 14.12 4.68
N PRO A 255 -4.46 12.78 4.67
CA PRO A 255 -4.48 12.02 5.90
C PRO A 255 -3.53 12.61 6.94
N PRO A 256 -3.89 12.67 8.22
CA PRO A 256 -3.01 13.18 9.24
C PRO A 256 -1.71 12.36 9.26
N LYS A 257 -0.58 13.07 9.25
CA LYS A 257 0.74 12.43 9.39
C LYS A 257 0.83 11.76 10.76
N ASP A 258 1.47 10.57 10.79
CA ASP A 258 1.82 9.94 12.06
C ASP A 258 2.79 10.83 12.87
N ILE A 259 2.74 10.72 14.19
CA ILE A 259 3.61 11.52 15.08
C ILE A 259 5.10 11.34 14.75
N ALA A 260 5.52 10.17 14.27
CA ALA A 260 6.89 9.92 13.84
C ALA A 260 7.29 10.80 12.65
N GLU A 261 6.39 10.96 11.68
CA GLU A 261 6.58 11.80 10.50
C GLU A 261 6.53 13.28 10.84
N LEU A 262 5.56 13.68 11.70
CA LEU A 262 5.48 15.05 12.22
C LEU A 262 6.74 15.43 12.98
N PHE A 263 7.31 14.50 13.73
CA PHE A 263 8.54 14.73 14.50
C PHE A 263 9.73 14.97 13.57
N ILE A 264 9.94 14.14 12.56
CA ILE A 264 11.02 14.33 11.57
C ILE A 264 10.82 15.62 10.74
N ASP A 265 9.58 15.95 10.37
CA ASP A 265 9.29 17.22 9.69
C ASP A 265 9.62 18.43 10.59
N ALA A 266 9.28 18.34 11.87
CA ALA A 266 9.60 19.37 12.84
C ALA A 266 11.13 19.53 13.03
N LEU A 267 11.88 18.43 13.07
CA LEU A 267 13.36 18.46 13.08
C LEU A 267 13.93 19.15 11.82
N ASN A 268 13.42 18.81 10.64
CA ASN A 268 13.84 19.42 9.38
C ASN A 268 13.42 20.89 9.22
N SER A 269 12.49 21.38 10.02
CA SER A 269 12.16 22.81 10.05
C SER A 269 13.21 23.67 10.75
N HIS A 270 14.11 23.06 11.54
CA HIS A 270 15.08 23.72 12.42
C HIS A 270 14.45 24.74 13.39
N ASP A 271 13.16 24.60 13.64
CA ASP A 271 12.38 25.46 14.54
C ASP A 271 12.04 24.68 15.82
N PRO A 272 12.71 25.00 16.96
CA PRO A 272 12.47 24.30 18.21
C PRO A 272 11.06 24.55 18.78
N ASP A 273 10.35 25.59 18.33
CA ASP A 273 8.95 25.81 18.70
C ASP A 273 8.05 24.77 18.03
N LYS A 274 8.27 24.45 16.78
CA LYS A 274 7.51 23.37 16.09
C LYS A 274 7.76 22.00 16.70
N VAL A 275 8.98 21.73 17.14
CA VAL A 275 9.27 20.47 17.83
C VAL A 275 8.54 20.40 19.16
N LYS A 276 8.62 21.44 20.01
CA LYS A 276 7.96 21.44 21.33
C LYS A 276 6.45 21.30 21.24
N GLU A 277 5.80 21.78 20.16
CA GLU A 277 4.36 21.66 19.95
C GLU A 277 3.86 20.22 19.84
N LEU A 278 4.74 19.30 19.47
CA LEU A 278 4.43 17.87 19.44
C LEU A 278 4.39 17.24 20.84
N TYR A 279 4.95 17.90 21.85
CA TYR A 279 5.05 17.39 23.22
C TYR A 279 3.92 17.92 24.10
N ARG A 280 3.61 17.16 25.14
CA ARG A 280 2.79 17.62 26.25
C ARG A 280 3.54 18.67 27.09
N THR A 281 2.80 19.47 27.83
CA THR A 281 3.38 20.50 28.73
C THR A 281 4.25 19.91 29.84
N ASP A 282 3.95 18.67 30.25
CA ASP A 282 4.62 17.89 31.31
C ASP A 282 5.56 16.82 30.78
N ALA A 283 5.80 16.78 29.44
CA ALA A 283 6.58 15.74 28.78
C ALA A 283 7.99 15.56 29.33
N VAL A 284 8.50 14.36 29.32
CA VAL A 284 9.86 14.01 29.69
C VAL A 284 10.63 13.52 28.46
N HIS A 285 11.77 14.13 28.21
CA HIS A 285 12.71 13.71 27.17
C HIS A 285 14.00 13.24 27.80
N ILE A 286 14.42 12.02 27.45
CA ILE A 286 15.57 11.31 28.02
C ILE A 286 16.55 11.00 26.90
N THR A 287 17.80 11.36 27.10
CA THR A 287 18.92 10.90 26.28
C THR A 287 19.92 10.17 27.18
N ASN A 288 20.94 9.53 26.61
CA ASN A 288 22.02 8.92 27.38
C ASN A 288 22.85 9.92 28.21
N GLN A 289 22.69 11.24 27.98
CA GLN A 289 23.44 12.31 28.68
C GLN A 289 22.61 13.14 29.65
N ARG A 290 21.30 13.23 29.42
CA ARG A 290 20.41 14.09 30.24
C ARG A 290 18.95 13.70 30.19
N THR A 291 18.23 14.15 31.19
CA THR A 291 16.77 14.16 31.22
C THR A 291 16.28 15.59 31.29
N VAL A 292 15.34 15.98 30.44
CA VAL A 292 14.67 17.28 30.48
C VAL A 292 13.17 17.10 30.63
N GLN A 293 12.50 18.00 31.35
CA GLN A 293 11.08 17.94 31.64
C GLN A 293 10.38 19.25 31.26
N GLY A 294 9.23 19.11 30.62
CA GLY A 294 8.38 20.18 30.16
C GLY A 294 8.79 20.79 28.83
N GLN A 295 7.81 21.39 28.14
CA GLN A 295 8.00 21.94 26.79
C GLN A 295 9.14 22.99 26.68
N ALA A 296 9.34 23.81 27.70
CA ALA A 296 10.40 24.81 27.67
C ALA A 296 11.80 24.17 27.66
N ALA A 297 11.99 23.11 28.44
CA ALA A 297 13.26 22.38 28.50
C ALA A 297 13.47 21.57 27.22
N VAL A 298 12.42 20.98 26.66
CA VAL A 298 12.45 20.28 25.34
C VAL A 298 12.83 21.29 24.25
N LYS A 299 12.23 22.47 24.22
CA LYS A 299 12.59 23.52 23.25
C LYS A 299 14.08 23.90 23.38
N SER A 300 14.57 24.10 24.60
CA SER A 300 15.99 24.43 24.83
C SER A 300 16.93 23.32 24.34
N TRP A 301 16.54 22.06 24.57
CA TRP A 301 17.31 20.92 24.05
C TRP A 301 17.40 20.92 22.54
N PHE A 302 16.28 21.05 21.82
CA PHE A 302 16.31 21.07 20.36
C PHE A 302 16.97 22.32 19.78
N ASN A 303 16.95 23.42 20.49
CA ASN A 303 17.76 24.57 20.12
C ASN A 303 19.28 24.21 20.11
N THR A 304 19.76 23.49 21.13
CA THR A 304 21.15 22.98 21.19
C THR A 304 21.39 21.96 20.06
N VAL A 305 20.44 21.08 19.76
CA VAL A 305 20.59 20.15 18.63
C VAL A 305 20.79 20.90 17.31
N PHE A 306 20.00 21.93 17.04
CA PHE A 306 20.07 22.68 15.78
C PHE A 306 21.23 23.69 15.69
N SER A 307 21.73 24.16 16.81
CA SER A 307 22.86 25.14 16.80
C SER A 307 24.22 24.51 16.96
N GLU A 308 24.34 23.38 17.67
CA GLU A 308 25.62 22.85 18.10
C GLU A 308 25.86 21.39 17.70
N ILE A 309 24.85 20.50 17.86
CA ILE A 309 25.03 19.06 17.68
C ILE A 309 24.92 18.66 16.21
N LEU A 310 23.85 19.11 15.54
CA LEU A 310 23.54 18.84 14.14
C LEU A 310 23.09 20.13 13.44
N PRO A 311 23.97 21.13 13.31
CA PRO A 311 23.63 22.42 12.70
C PRO A 311 23.21 22.24 11.24
N GLN A 312 22.05 22.81 10.90
CA GLN A 312 21.41 22.67 9.59
C GLN A 312 21.28 21.20 9.13
N GLY A 313 21.06 20.29 10.09
CA GLY A 313 20.97 18.85 9.84
C GLY A 313 19.76 18.47 9.00
N THR A 314 19.96 17.61 8.01
CA THR A 314 18.87 16.96 7.26
C THR A 314 18.57 15.63 7.91
N PHE A 315 17.35 15.47 8.44
CA PHE A 315 16.90 14.28 9.13
C PHE A 315 16.03 13.42 8.21
N THR A 316 16.27 12.11 8.20
CA THR A 316 15.51 11.16 7.39
C THR A 316 14.96 10.04 8.26
N LEU A 317 13.64 9.83 8.22
CA LEU A 317 12.98 8.70 8.87
C LEU A 317 13.36 7.41 8.13
N ALA A 318 14.13 6.53 8.77
CA ALA A 318 14.51 5.22 8.20
C ALA A 318 13.44 4.16 8.45
N GLY A 319 12.77 4.20 9.60
CA GLY A 319 11.70 3.27 9.93
C GLY A 319 10.82 3.77 11.07
N SER A 320 9.59 3.27 11.14
CA SER A 320 8.64 3.55 12.23
C SER A 320 7.83 2.29 12.50
N SER A 321 7.68 1.93 13.78
CA SER A 321 6.85 0.82 14.26
C SER A 321 6.18 1.19 15.58
N GLY A 322 5.28 0.33 16.05
CA GLY A 322 4.52 0.52 17.30
C GLY A 322 3.10 1.00 17.06
N GLU A 323 2.24 0.81 18.04
CA GLU A 323 0.80 1.01 17.99
C GLU A 323 0.28 1.84 19.14
N GLY A 324 -0.93 2.38 19.00
CA GLY A 324 -1.63 3.10 20.05
C GLY A 324 -0.78 4.22 20.64
N SER A 325 -0.40 4.07 21.89
CA SER A 325 0.34 5.07 22.66
C SER A 325 1.86 4.99 22.53
N THR A 326 2.41 4.16 21.66
CA THR A 326 3.87 4.03 21.51
C THR A 326 4.30 4.04 20.07
N ARG A 327 5.42 4.75 19.76
CA ARG A 327 6.13 4.65 18.47
C ARG A 327 7.60 4.42 18.73
N GLN A 328 8.18 3.48 17.98
CA GLN A 328 9.62 3.32 17.85
C GLN A 328 10.01 3.82 16.48
N ILE A 329 10.98 4.72 16.40
CA ILE A 329 11.48 5.28 15.15
C ILE A 329 12.98 5.08 15.04
N SER A 330 13.43 4.77 13.84
CA SER A 330 14.83 4.83 13.46
C SER A 330 15.02 5.93 12.43
N TRP A 331 16.13 6.66 12.53
CA TRP A 331 16.39 7.79 11.66
C TRP A 331 17.89 7.98 11.40
N THR A 332 18.20 8.71 10.35
CA THR A 332 19.54 9.15 10.03
C THR A 332 19.57 10.67 9.92
N ALA A 333 20.73 11.28 10.09
CA ALA A 333 20.92 12.70 9.82
C ALA A 333 22.26 12.98 9.18
N SER A 334 22.30 14.06 8.40
CA SER A 334 23.54 14.61 7.82
C SER A 334 23.64 16.09 8.15
N SER A 335 24.79 16.54 8.64
CA SER A 335 25.05 17.91 9.08
C SER A 335 26.50 18.28 8.84
N SER A 336 26.83 19.55 8.89
CA SER A 336 28.22 20.03 8.82
C SER A 336 29.07 19.61 10.00
N ALA A 337 28.47 19.23 11.14
CA ALA A 337 29.17 18.73 12.32
C ALA A 337 29.43 17.21 12.29
N GLY A 338 28.77 16.45 11.40
CA GLY A 338 28.88 15.01 11.23
C GLY A 338 27.57 14.36 10.84
N ASN A 339 27.58 13.03 10.78
CA ASN A 339 26.43 12.22 10.37
C ASN A 339 25.93 11.33 11.52
N VAL A 340 24.62 11.06 11.54
CA VAL A 340 23.99 10.05 12.40
C VAL A 340 23.49 8.91 11.50
N GLN A 341 23.95 7.69 11.75
CA GLN A 341 23.53 6.50 11.01
C GLN A 341 22.60 5.60 11.83
N ASN A 342 22.53 5.81 13.14
CA ASN A 342 21.91 4.93 14.11
C ASN A 342 20.94 5.65 15.07
N GLY A 343 20.30 6.73 14.61
CA GLY A 343 19.31 7.43 15.43
C GLY A 343 18.13 6.50 15.75
N SER A 344 17.76 6.42 17.02
CA SER A 344 16.66 5.58 17.53
C SER A 344 15.92 6.32 18.61
N ASP A 345 14.61 6.45 18.44
CA ASP A 345 13.75 7.09 19.44
C ASP A 345 12.56 6.19 19.78
N THR A 346 12.14 6.26 21.06
CA THR A 346 10.87 5.70 21.51
C THR A 346 9.99 6.84 22.00
N LEU A 347 8.82 6.99 21.39
CA LEU A 347 7.84 8.02 21.73
C LEU A 347 6.66 7.37 22.46
N GLY A 348 6.41 7.77 23.72
CA GLY A 348 5.20 7.44 24.45
C GLY A 348 4.19 8.56 24.32
N LEU A 349 2.96 8.23 23.87
CA LEU A 349 1.94 9.20 23.51
C LEU A 349 0.78 9.22 24.53
N ILE A 350 0.29 10.39 24.84
CA ILE A 350 -0.97 10.62 25.55
C ILE A 350 -1.74 11.70 24.78
N ASP A 351 -2.98 11.41 24.43
CA ASP A 351 -3.85 12.30 23.65
C ASP A 351 -3.20 12.79 22.34
N GLY A 352 -2.47 11.87 21.66
CA GLY A 352 -1.79 12.17 20.40
C GLY A 352 -0.53 13.03 20.51
N LYS A 353 -0.11 13.43 21.71
CA LYS A 353 1.11 14.20 21.98
C LYS A 353 2.15 13.37 22.69
N ILE A 354 3.43 13.68 22.46
CA ILE A 354 4.56 13.02 23.10
C ILE A 354 4.57 13.37 24.58
N ALA A 355 4.38 12.35 25.43
CA ALA A 355 4.49 12.46 26.89
C ALA A 355 5.87 12.00 27.38
N TYR A 356 6.42 10.98 26.73
CA TYR A 356 7.73 10.41 27.01
C TYR A 356 8.50 10.24 25.72
N HIS A 357 9.75 10.68 25.72
CA HIS A 357 10.65 10.50 24.57
C HIS A 357 11.98 9.98 25.08
N PHE A 358 12.35 8.78 24.67
CA PHE A 358 13.69 8.24 24.85
C PHE A 358 14.43 8.29 23.51
N SER A 359 15.59 8.95 23.49
CA SER A 359 16.37 9.20 22.26
C SER A 359 17.80 8.75 22.43
N GLU A 360 18.28 8.01 21.45
CA GLU A 360 19.67 7.54 21.36
C GLU A 360 20.24 7.76 19.96
N PHE A 361 21.37 8.43 19.88
CA PHE A 361 22.10 8.59 18.61
C PHE A 361 23.57 8.93 18.84
N THR A 362 24.40 8.66 17.83
CA THR A 362 25.81 9.02 17.84
C THR A 362 26.14 9.85 16.59
N VAL A 363 26.78 10.98 16.76
CA VAL A 363 27.30 11.79 15.66
C VAL A 363 28.70 11.31 15.29
N ALA A 364 28.85 10.73 14.11
CA ALA A 364 30.14 10.35 13.53
C ALA A 364 30.68 11.52 12.69
N LYS A 365 31.94 11.88 12.91
CA LYS A 365 32.65 12.94 12.18
C LYS A 365 33.18 12.44 10.85
#